data_c7d5ebf095b7e3a6dc1f26e2e03eb440
#
_entry.id   c7d5ebf095b7e3a6dc1f26e2e03eb440
#
_cell.length_a   1.000
_cell.length_b   1.000
_cell.length_c   1.000
_cell.angle_alpha   90.00
_cell.angle_beta   90.00
_cell.angle_gamma   90.00
#
_symmetry.space_group_name_H-M   'P 1'
#
loop_
_entity.id
_entity.type
_entity.pdbx_description
1 polymer ?
#
loop_
_entity_poly.entity_id
_entity_poly.type
_entity_poly.pdbx_seq_one_letter_code
_entity_poly.pdbx_strand_id
1 'polypeptide(L)'
;MRTDQTFWGESFVHKLLGLMLLIPALHFYGLNSKQIGFGTKGLFSYVSLGLVWGSLFFALAYLIEIALLLSQGNLVRLDFYVSAYSVSGNIGQQRGLLFLLICLVGNLINVLMEEGIFRGLFQKVFERKYSFLKAAFFSNLLFGFWHTMGPFRSFLDGEMSLTGFWINSLILILTSFLIGFQFALMTKMTGSLYMGMAVHFVNNTVVNLLHVLSKGGVDQLLSLRITVAQTLSFLMLLLFYKKRKRSRNEVL
;
A
#
# COMPACT_ATOMS: atom_id res chain seq x y z
N MET A 1 -19.75 3.71 -10.06
CA MET A 1 -20.65 2.74 -9.39
C MET A 1 -20.23 2.63 -7.93
N ARG A 2 -21.17 2.84 -7.00
CA ARG A 2 -20.90 2.90 -5.54
C ARG A 2 -20.99 1.50 -4.91
N THR A 3 -20.02 0.64 -5.20
CA THR A 3 -19.96 -0.71 -4.62
C THR A 3 -19.59 -0.71 -3.13
N ASP A 4 -19.02 0.39 -2.63
CA ASP A 4 -18.80 0.66 -1.21
C ASP A 4 -20.10 0.75 -0.39
N GLN A 5 -21.22 1.07 -1.04
CA GLN A 5 -22.57 1.11 -0.45
C GLN A 5 -23.36 -0.19 -0.64
N THR A 6 -22.73 -1.24 -1.14
CA THR A 6 -23.32 -2.56 -1.34
C THR A 6 -22.74 -3.56 -0.36
N PHE A 7 -23.24 -4.81 -0.40
CA PHE A 7 -22.70 -5.94 0.36
C PHE A 7 -21.18 -6.08 0.27
N TRP A 8 -20.57 -5.68 -0.87
CA TRP A 8 -19.12 -5.73 -1.06
C TRP A 8 -18.35 -4.75 -0.19
N GLY A 9 -18.99 -3.65 0.29
CA GLY A 9 -18.41 -2.68 1.21
C GLY A 9 -17.15 -1.97 0.71
N GLU A 10 -16.80 -2.15 -0.54
CA GLU A 10 -15.55 -1.66 -1.12
C GLU A 10 -15.75 -1.21 -2.57
N SER A 11 -15.15 -0.09 -2.92
CA SER A 11 -15.12 0.42 -4.30
C SER A 11 -14.10 -0.33 -5.16
N PHE A 12 -14.34 -1.62 -5.44
CA PHE A 12 -13.37 -2.45 -6.17
C PHE A 12 -13.55 -2.46 -7.69
N VAL A 13 -14.69 -1.98 -8.22
CA VAL A 13 -14.95 -1.98 -9.67
C VAL A 13 -13.88 -1.22 -10.44
N HIS A 14 -13.48 -0.04 -9.98
CA HIS A 14 -12.41 0.73 -10.63
C HIS A 14 -11.04 0.02 -10.56
N LYS A 15 -10.80 -0.77 -9.52
CA LYS A 15 -9.58 -1.58 -9.39
C LYS A 15 -9.55 -2.72 -10.41
N LEU A 16 -10.69 -3.40 -10.61
CA LEU A 16 -10.83 -4.40 -11.66
C LEU A 16 -10.71 -3.79 -13.06
N LEU A 17 -11.36 -2.64 -13.29
CA LEU A 17 -11.22 -1.90 -14.55
C LEU A 17 -9.77 -1.50 -14.81
N GLY A 18 -9.05 -1.05 -13.79
CA GLY A 18 -7.61 -0.74 -13.90
C GLY A 18 -6.78 -1.95 -14.32
N LEU A 19 -7.05 -3.13 -13.74
CA LEU A 19 -6.39 -4.38 -14.15
C LEU A 19 -6.74 -4.78 -15.59
N MET A 20 -8.00 -4.65 -15.98
CA MET A 20 -8.44 -4.94 -17.34
C MET A 20 -7.79 -3.99 -18.36
N LEU A 21 -7.67 -2.71 -18.03
CA LEU A 21 -7.04 -1.69 -18.89
C LEU A 21 -5.51 -1.83 -18.94
N LEU A 22 -4.88 -2.48 -17.96
CA LEU A 22 -3.45 -2.72 -17.97
C LEU A 22 -3.02 -3.55 -19.20
N ILE A 23 -3.81 -4.55 -19.59
CA ILE A 23 -3.48 -5.44 -20.73
C ILE A 23 -3.39 -4.66 -22.06
N PRO A 24 -4.44 -3.94 -22.52
CA PRO A 24 -4.35 -3.15 -23.74
C PRO A 24 -3.32 -2.03 -23.66
N ALA A 25 -3.13 -1.43 -22.47
CA ALA A 25 -2.08 -0.42 -22.28
C ALA A 25 -0.68 -1.00 -22.46
N LEU A 26 -0.40 -2.20 -21.95
CA LEU A 26 0.86 -2.90 -22.20
C LEU A 26 1.08 -3.13 -23.69
N HIS A 27 0.05 -3.62 -24.38
CA HIS A 27 0.12 -3.85 -25.83
C HIS A 27 0.39 -2.54 -26.59
N PHE A 28 -0.31 -1.46 -26.27
CA PHE A 28 -0.12 -0.14 -26.87
C PHE A 28 1.32 0.40 -26.72
N TYR A 29 1.93 0.18 -25.54
CA TYR A 29 3.32 0.57 -25.29
C TYR A 29 4.35 -0.48 -25.72
N GLY A 30 3.95 -1.60 -26.36
CA GLY A 30 4.86 -2.68 -26.75
C GLY A 30 5.60 -3.30 -25.56
N LEU A 31 4.91 -3.42 -24.42
CA LEU A 31 5.40 -4.06 -23.19
C LEU A 31 4.65 -5.38 -22.97
N ASN A 32 5.29 -6.29 -22.24
CA ASN A 32 4.64 -7.51 -21.78
C ASN A 32 4.72 -7.65 -20.25
N SER A 33 3.95 -8.56 -19.70
CA SER A 33 3.86 -8.78 -18.24
C SER A 33 5.22 -9.05 -17.59
N LYS A 34 6.10 -9.80 -18.24
CA LYS A 34 7.44 -10.08 -17.74
C LYS A 34 8.32 -8.82 -17.66
N GLN A 35 8.23 -7.95 -18.66
CA GLN A 35 9.01 -6.69 -18.70
C GLN A 35 8.60 -5.70 -17.61
N ILE A 36 7.34 -5.71 -17.22
CA ILE A 36 6.84 -4.86 -16.12
C ILE A 36 7.02 -5.48 -14.74
N GLY A 37 7.59 -6.68 -14.64
CA GLY A 37 7.95 -7.32 -13.38
C GLY A 37 7.03 -8.45 -12.89
N PHE A 38 6.08 -8.90 -13.72
CA PHE A 38 5.24 -10.10 -13.47
C PHE A 38 5.87 -11.40 -14.00
N GLY A 39 7.20 -11.46 -14.13
CA GLY A 39 7.86 -12.71 -14.50
C GLY A 39 7.77 -13.74 -13.39
N THR A 40 7.61 -15.03 -13.76
CA THR A 40 7.45 -16.12 -12.78
C THR A 40 8.73 -16.49 -12.02
N LYS A 41 9.90 -16.09 -12.54
CA LYS A 41 11.20 -16.38 -11.90
C LYS A 41 11.29 -15.68 -10.53
N GLY A 42 11.48 -16.47 -9.49
CA GLY A 42 11.59 -15.97 -8.12
C GLY A 42 10.27 -15.54 -7.47
N LEU A 43 9.11 -15.84 -8.07
CA LEU A 43 7.80 -15.49 -7.55
C LEU A 43 7.67 -15.81 -6.05
N PHE A 44 7.81 -17.09 -5.68
CA PHE A 44 7.64 -17.52 -4.29
C PHE A 44 8.66 -16.89 -3.36
N SER A 45 9.93 -16.79 -3.77
CA SER A 45 10.99 -16.18 -2.96
C SER A 45 10.73 -14.70 -2.70
N TYR A 46 10.30 -13.95 -3.73
CA TYR A 46 10.05 -12.51 -3.56
C TYR A 46 8.75 -12.23 -2.81
N VAL A 47 7.70 -13.04 -3.02
CA VAL A 47 6.48 -12.95 -2.21
C VAL A 47 6.80 -13.26 -0.75
N SER A 48 7.47 -14.38 -0.46
CA SER A 48 7.84 -14.75 0.92
C SER A 48 8.73 -13.68 1.57
N LEU A 49 9.71 -13.16 0.84
CA LEU A 49 10.57 -12.08 1.34
C LEU A 49 9.76 -10.82 1.67
N GLY A 50 8.83 -10.43 0.80
CA GLY A 50 7.96 -9.27 1.03
C GLY A 50 6.99 -9.48 2.19
N LEU A 51 6.39 -10.67 2.33
CA LEU A 51 5.54 -11.00 3.47
C LEU A 51 6.31 -10.93 4.79
N VAL A 52 7.49 -11.57 4.85
CA VAL A 52 8.35 -11.51 6.05
C VAL A 52 8.79 -10.08 6.35
N TRP A 53 9.22 -9.34 5.32
CA TRP A 53 9.64 -7.94 5.46
C TRP A 53 8.52 -7.06 6.01
N GLY A 54 7.35 -7.08 5.37
CA GLY A 54 6.19 -6.29 5.81
C GLY A 54 5.74 -6.65 7.22
N SER A 55 5.59 -7.96 7.50
CA SER A 55 5.18 -8.44 8.82
C SER A 55 6.15 -8.06 9.93
N LEU A 56 7.46 -8.11 9.67
CA LEU A 56 8.49 -7.73 10.65
C LEU A 56 8.35 -6.25 11.05
N PHE A 57 8.25 -5.35 10.09
CA PHE A 57 8.17 -3.92 10.38
C PHE A 57 6.84 -3.51 11.00
N PHE A 58 5.74 -4.17 10.62
CA PHE A 58 4.47 -3.97 11.31
C PHE A 58 4.51 -4.53 12.74
N ALA A 59 5.09 -5.71 12.97
CA ALA A 59 5.26 -6.24 14.32
C ALA A 59 6.05 -5.28 15.23
N LEU A 60 7.15 -4.72 14.72
CA LEU A 60 7.92 -3.70 15.46
C LEU A 60 7.07 -2.45 15.75
N ALA A 61 6.28 -1.98 14.76
CA ALA A 61 5.43 -0.81 14.96
C ALA A 61 4.32 -1.06 15.99
N TYR A 62 3.71 -2.25 15.99
CA TYR A 62 2.76 -2.65 17.03
C TYR A 62 3.39 -2.69 18.42
N LEU A 63 4.60 -3.24 18.54
CA LEU A 63 5.32 -3.25 19.83
C LEU A 63 5.60 -1.84 20.34
N ILE A 64 6.04 -0.94 19.47
CA ILE A 64 6.31 0.46 19.83
C ILE A 64 5.03 1.16 20.27
N GLU A 65 3.93 1.00 19.51
CA GLU A 65 2.63 1.60 19.84
C GLU A 65 2.09 1.09 21.19
N ILE A 66 2.10 -0.24 21.38
CA ILE A 66 1.63 -0.84 22.63
C ILE A 66 2.48 -0.36 23.82
N ALA A 67 3.81 -0.34 23.68
CA ALA A 67 4.69 0.17 24.72
C ALA A 67 4.42 1.64 25.05
N LEU A 68 4.19 2.47 24.02
CA LEU A 68 3.84 3.88 24.20
C LEU A 68 2.52 4.06 24.95
N LEU A 69 1.48 3.34 24.56
CA LEU A 69 0.17 3.40 25.22
C LEU A 69 0.23 2.92 26.67
N LEU A 70 0.94 1.82 26.93
CA LEU A 70 1.12 1.29 28.28
C LEU A 70 1.91 2.28 29.17
N SER A 71 2.96 2.95 28.63
CA SER A 71 3.72 3.96 29.36
C SER A 71 2.90 5.19 29.76
N GLN A 72 1.80 5.45 29.02
CA GLN A 72 0.83 6.50 29.32
C GLN A 72 -0.28 6.06 30.29
N GLY A 73 -0.18 4.83 30.84
CA GLY A 73 -1.19 4.27 31.75
C GLY A 73 -2.49 3.83 31.06
N ASN A 74 -2.47 3.64 29.75
CA ASN A 74 -3.65 3.14 29.04
C ASN A 74 -3.77 1.61 29.15
N LEU A 75 -4.99 1.12 29.27
CA LEU A 75 -5.28 -0.28 29.00
C LEU A 75 -5.29 -0.50 27.49
N VAL A 76 -4.59 -1.53 27.04
CA VAL A 76 -4.43 -1.86 25.62
C VAL A 76 -5.02 -3.23 25.34
N ARG A 77 -5.83 -3.32 24.27
CA ARG A 77 -6.36 -4.58 23.77
C ARG A 77 -6.10 -4.69 22.27
N LEU A 78 -5.59 -5.84 21.84
CA LEU A 78 -5.60 -6.22 20.43
C LEU A 78 -6.97 -6.75 20.06
N ASP A 79 -7.52 -6.28 18.96
CA ASP A 79 -8.80 -6.73 18.43
C ASP A 79 -8.71 -7.03 16.94
N PHE A 80 -9.48 -8.02 16.49
CA PHE A 80 -9.48 -8.50 15.12
C PHE A 80 -10.86 -8.34 14.50
N TYR A 81 -10.96 -7.40 13.54
CA TYR A 81 -12.17 -7.17 12.77
C TYR A 81 -11.82 -6.44 11.46
N VAL A 82 -12.73 -6.48 10.49
CA VAL A 82 -12.58 -5.75 9.22
C VAL A 82 -13.15 -4.34 9.39
N SER A 83 -12.30 -3.31 9.20
CA SER A 83 -12.71 -1.91 9.37
C SER A 83 -13.02 -1.18 8.06
N ALA A 84 -12.39 -1.55 6.94
CA ALA A 84 -12.54 -0.85 5.67
C ALA A 84 -13.61 -1.41 4.75
N TYR A 85 -14.14 -2.59 5.06
CA TYR A 85 -15.16 -3.29 4.27
C TYR A 85 -16.43 -3.39 5.10
N SER A 86 -17.34 -2.44 4.94
CA SER A 86 -18.59 -2.46 5.64
C SER A 86 -19.79 -2.36 4.71
N VAL A 87 -20.84 -3.07 5.05
CA VAL A 87 -22.15 -2.91 4.43
C VAL A 87 -22.77 -1.63 4.97
N SER A 88 -23.41 -0.83 4.12
CA SER A 88 -24.12 0.41 4.47
C SER A 88 -23.26 1.64 4.83
N GLY A 89 -22.09 1.79 4.22
CA GLY A 89 -21.29 3.02 4.38
C GLY A 89 -20.71 3.24 5.78
N ASN A 90 -20.92 2.30 6.71
CA ASN A 90 -20.34 2.34 8.03
C ASN A 90 -18.95 1.74 8.02
N ILE A 91 -18.00 2.44 8.61
CA ILE A 91 -16.73 1.88 9.06
C ILE A 91 -17.05 0.97 10.25
N GLY A 92 -17.76 -0.12 10.01
CA GLY A 92 -18.22 -1.05 11.03
C GLY A 92 -17.14 -2.06 11.39
N GLN A 93 -17.23 -2.61 12.58
CA GLN A 93 -16.42 -3.73 13.01
C GLN A 93 -17.07 -5.02 12.49
N GLN A 94 -16.73 -5.39 11.26
CA GLN A 94 -17.26 -6.62 10.65
C GLN A 94 -16.44 -7.83 11.10
N ARG A 95 -17.15 -8.82 11.65
CA ARG A 95 -16.57 -10.08 12.13
C ARG A 95 -17.19 -11.22 11.34
N GLY A 96 -16.39 -12.12 10.85
CA GLY A 96 -16.85 -13.28 10.11
C GLY A 96 -15.97 -13.63 8.93
N LEU A 97 -15.97 -14.91 8.56
CA LEU A 97 -15.11 -15.44 7.51
C LEU A 97 -15.35 -14.76 6.16
N LEU A 98 -16.60 -14.46 5.83
CA LEU A 98 -16.94 -13.82 4.55
C LEU A 98 -16.29 -12.43 4.41
N PHE A 99 -16.38 -11.59 5.45
CA PHE A 99 -15.78 -10.26 5.43
C PHE A 99 -14.25 -10.33 5.40
N LEU A 100 -13.65 -11.30 6.10
CA LEU A 100 -12.24 -11.59 6.02
C LEU A 100 -11.80 -11.94 4.59
N LEU A 101 -12.52 -12.85 3.93
CA LEU A 101 -12.23 -13.25 2.55
C LEU A 101 -12.39 -12.08 1.58
N ILE A 102 -13.45 -11.27 1.71
CA ILE A 102 -13.65 -10.05 0.89
C ILE A 102 -12.48 -9.09 1.10
N CYS A 103 -12.04 -8.87 2.33
CA CYS A 103 -10.89 -8.03 2.65
C CYS A 103 -9.60 -8.53 1.99
N LEU A 104 -9.28 -9.81 2.15
CA LEU A 104 -8.07 -10.40 1.58
C LEU A 104 -8.07 -10.36 0.03
N VAL A 105 -9.18 -10.76 -0.59
CA VAL A 105 -9.32 -10.73 -2.05
C VAL A 105 -9.31 -9.30 -2.58
N GLY A 106 -10.03 -8.39 -1.92
CA GLY A 106 -10.06 -6.98 -2.28
C GLY A 106 -8.68 -6.32 -2.20
N ASN A 107 -7.91 -6.59 -1.13
CA ASN A 107 -6.54 -6.12 -0.99
C ASN A 107 -5.62 -6.72 -2.05
N LEU A 108 -5.78 -8.00 -2.40
CA LEU A 108 -4.99 -8.63 -3.46
C LEU A 108 -5.26 -7.96 -4.82
N ILE A 109 -6.53 -7.77 -5.18
CA ILE A 109 -6.93 -7.08 -6.43
C ILE A 109 -6.37 -5.65 -6.45
N ASN A 110 -6.49 -4.93 -5.33
CA ASN A 110 -5.97 -3.57 -5.19
C ASN A 110 -4.47 -3.50 -5.47
N VAL A 111 -3.71 -4.35 -4.80
CA VAL A 111 -2.24 -4.37 -4.91
C VAL A 111 -1.78 -4.80 -6.29
N LEU A 112 -2.43 -5.79 -6.90
CA LEU A 112 -2.16 -6.21 -8.29
C LEU A 112 -2.34 -5.05 -9.27
N MET A 113 -3.43 -4.30 -9.13
CA MET A 113 -3.74 -3.16 -9.98
C MET A 113 -2.74 -2.02 -9.75
N GLU A 114 -2.56 -1.60 -8.51
CA GLU A 114 -1.74 -0.43 -8.19
C GLU A 114 -0.26 -0.67 -8.51
N GLU A 115 0.32 -1.79 -8.10
CA GLU A 115 1.73 -2.08 -8.42
C GLU A 115 1.92 -2.35 -9.92
N GLY A 116 0.96 -3.04 -10.56
CA GLY A 116 1.00 -3.28 -12.00
C GLY A 116 0.96 -2.00 -12.83
N ILE A 117 0.11 -1.04 -12.46
CA ILE A 117 0.00 0.25 -13.17
C ILE A 117 1.16 1.17 -12.83
N PHE A 118 1.42 1.43 -11.54
CA PHE A 118 2.36 2.48 -11.16
C PHE A 118 3.82 2.01 -11.25
N ARG A 119 4.18 0.85 -10.68
CA ARG A 119 5.58 0.35 -10.71
C ARG A 119 5.89 -0.49 -11.94
N GLY A 120 4.85 -1.13 -12.49
CA GLY A 120 4.96 -1.86 -13.75
C GLY A 120 4.90 -0.93 -14.96
N LEU A 121 3.70 -0.47 -15.33
CA LEU A 121 3.48 0.26 -16.58
C LEU A 121 4.10 1.66 -16.56
N PHE A 122 3.63 2.56 -15.69
CA PHE A 122 4.03 3.97 -15.73
C PHE A 122 5.52 4.14 -15.50
N GLN A 123 6.09 3.48 -14.51
CA GLN A 123 7.52 3.56 -14.29
C GLN A 123 8.32 3.07 -15.49
N LYS A 124 7.92 1.97 -16.14
CA LYS A 124 8.61 1.46 -17.35
C LYS A 124 8.47 2.39 -18.54
N VAL A 125 7.32 3.01 -18.72
CA VAL A 125 7.13 4.03 -19.77
C VAL A 125 8.02 5.25 -19.51
N PHE A 126 8.08 5.74 -18.28
CA PHE A 126 8.96 6.85 -17.93
C PHE A 126 10.45 6.50 -18.02
N GLU A 127 10.85 5.26 -17.69
CA GLU A 127 12.24 4.79 -17.83
C GLU A 127 12.76 4.80 -19.28
N ARG A 128 11.87 4.89 -20.29
CA ARG A 128 12.29 5.06 -21.70
C ARG A 128 12.94 6.43 -21.96
N LYS A 129 12.57 7.44 -21.16
CA LYS A 129 13.06 8.83 -21.36
C LYS A 129 13.89 9.33 -20.18
N TYR A 130 13.66 8.81 -18.99
CA TYR A 130 14.24 9.33 -17.76
C TYR A 130 15.06 8.26 -17.02
N SER A 131 15.99 8.72 -16.18
CA SER A 131 16.68 7.83 -15.24
C SER A 131 15.66 7.20 -14.26
N PHE A 132 16.03 6.06 -13.64
CA PHE A 132 15.20 5.38 -12.65
C PHE A 132 14.62 6.33 -11.59
N LEU A 133 15.46 7.21 -11.02
CA LEU A 133 15.00 8.12 -9.95
C LEU A 133 13.92 9.09 -10.44
N LYS A 134 14.10 9.67 -11.63
CA LYS A 134 13.10 10.57 -12.23
C LYS A 134 11.82 9.81 -12.63
N ALA A 135 11.96 8.61 -13.19
CA ALA A 135 10.84 7.77 -13.55
C ALA A 135 10.02 7.35 -12.30
N ALA A 136 10.71 6.93 -11.24
CA ALA A 136 10.09 6.61 -9.97
C ALA A 136 9.41 7.84 -9.34
N PHE A 137 10.04 9.02 -9.42
CA PHE A 137 9.44 10.27 -8.95
C PHE A 137 8.09 10.53 -9.62
N PHE A 138 8.03 10.56 -10.95
CA PHE A 138 6.79 10.84 -11.67
C PHE A 138 5.72 9.77 -11.46
N SER A 139 6.11 8.50 -11.49
CA SER A 139 5.18 7.41 -11.26
C SER A 139 4.57 7.44 -9.85
N ASN A 140 5.39 7.72 -8.83
CA ASN A 140 4.90 7.79 -7.45
C ASN A 140 4.16 9.09 -7.15
N LEU A 141 4.43 10.17 -7.86
CA LEU A 141 3.61 11.37 -7.79
C LEU A 141 2.18 11.10 -8.31
N LEU A 142 2.06 10.39 -9.44
CA LEU A 142 0.75 9.95 -9.96
C LEU A 142 0.05 9.01 -8.96
N PHE A 143 0.80 8.12 -8.32
CA PHE A 143 0.27 7.25 -7.27
C PHE A 143 -0.23 8.03 -6.06
N GLY A 144 0.48 9.08 -5.67
CA GLY A 144 0.01 10.00 -4.62
C GLY A 144 -1.31 10.69 -5.00
N PHE A 145 -1.40 11.21 -6.22
CA PHE A 145 -2.64 11.81 -6.71
C PHE A 145 -3.80 10.81 -6.79
N TRP A 146 -3.55 9.57 -7.14
CA TRP A 146 -4.57 8.51 -7.11
C TRP A 146 -5.28 8.41 -5.76
N HIS A 147 -4.55 8.60 -4.66
CA HIS A 147 -5.10 8.51 -3.30
C HIS A 147 -5.99 9.70 -2.90
N THR A 148 -5.99 10.80 -3.66
CA THR A 148 -6.86 11.94 -3.37
C THR A 148 -8.34 11.67 -3.68
N MET A 149 -8.64 10.60 -4.41
CA MET A 149 -10.01 10.24 -4.75
C MET A 149 -10.88 9.92 -3.53
N GLY A 150 -10.30 9.40 -2.45
CA GLY A 150 -11.00 9.18 -1.19
C GLY A 150 -11.47 10.48 -0.54
N PRO A 151 -10.56 11.40 -0.17
CA PRO A 151 -10.91 12.73 0.34
C PRO A 151 -11.84 13.53 -0.57
N PHE A 152 -11.62 13.46 -1.90
CA PHE A 152 -12.49 14.14 -2.87
C PHE A 152 -13.93 13.64 -2.79
N ARG A 153 -14.09 12.36 -2.61
CA ARG A 153 -15.40 11.74 -2.44
C ARG A 153 -16.05 12.16 -1.14
N SER A 154 -15.36 12.06 0.00
CA SER A 154 -15.89 12.51 1.30
C SER A 154 -16.26 13.99 1.30
N PHE A 155 -15.54 14.82 0.52
CA PHE A 155 -15.92 16.22 0.29
C PHE A 155 -17.24 16.33 -0.50
N LEU A 156 -17.41 15.58 -1.59
CA LEU A 156 -18.64 15.58 -2.39
C LEU A 156 -19.86 15.04 -1.63
N ASP A 157 -19.64 14.08 -0.72
CA ASP A 157 -20.67 13.49 0.12
C ASP A 157 -21.04 14.41 1.32
N GLY A 158 -20.35 15.56 1.50
CA GLY A 158 -20.58 16.49 2.59
C GLY A 158 -20.02 16.05 3.95
N GLU A 159 -19.22 14.98 3.96
CA GLU A 159 -18.58 14.41 5.17
C GLU A 159 -17.30 15.15 5.56
N MET A 160 -16.75 15.97 4.66
CA MET A 160 -15.48 16.67 4.83
C MET A 160 -15.57 18.11 4.36
N SER A 161 -14.97 19.04 5.11
CA SER A 161 -14.84 20.44 4.68
C SER A 161 -13.82 20.58 3.54
N LEU A 162 -13.90 21.69 2.80
CA LEU A 162 -12.92 22.00 1.74
C LEU A 162 -11.49 22.07 2.28
N THR A 163 -11.30 22.65 3.44
CA THR A 163 -9.99 22.68 4.12
C THR A 163 -9.52 21.28 4.50
N GLY A 164 -10.42 20.45 5.03
CA GLY A 164 -10.16 19.04 5.31
C GLY A 164 -9.75 18.26 4.07
N PHE A 165 -10.44 18.47 2.95
CA PHE A 165 -10.09 17.87 1.65
C PHE A 165 -8.65 18.20 1.24
N TRP A 166 -8.23 19.46 1.27
CA TRP A 166 -6.88 19.86 0.87
C TRP A 166 -5.81 19.31 1.80
N ILE A 167 -6.03 19.37 3.12
CA ILE A 167 -5.07 18.85 4.11
C ILE A 167 -4.91 17.33 3.96
N ASN A 168 -6.01 16.58 3.92
CA ASN A 168 -5.96 15.12 3.77
C ASN A 168 -5.35 14.71 2.42
N SER A 169 -5.71 15.40 1.33
CA SER A 169 -5.14 15.14 0.01
C SER A 169 -3.62 15.34 0.01
N LEU A 170 -3.12 16.43 0.60
CA LEU A 170 -1.68 16.68 0.67
C LEU A 170 -0.95 15.61 1.49
N ILE A 171 -1.49 15.23 2.64
CA ILE A 171 -0.93 14.16 3.48
C ILE A 171 -0.87 12.86 2.70
N LEU A 172 -1.97 12.48 2.01
CA LEU A 172 -2.03 11.24 1.24
C LEU A 172 -1.09 11.26 0.03
N ILE A 173 -0.96 12.39 -0.67
CA ILE A 173 0.01 12.53 -1.77
C ILE A 173 1.42 12.27 -1.25
N LEU A 174 1.83 12.92 -0.16
CA LEU A 174 3.18 12.79 0.38
C LEU A 174 3.46 11.39 0.92
N THR A 175 2.55 10.83 1.71
CA THR A 175 2.73 9.50 2.30
C THR A 175 2.72 8.39 1.26
N SER A 176 1.75 8.41 0.33
CA SER A 176 1.68 7.43 -0.76
C SER A 176 2.86 7.55 -1.72
N PHE A 177 3.35 8.78 -2.00
CA PHE A 177 4.56 9.00 -2.76
C PHE A 177 5.77 8.31 -2.12
N LEU A 178 5.99 8.49 -0.81
CA LEU A 178 7.12 7.90 -0.08
C LEU A 178 7.03 6.37 -0.03
N ILE A 179 5.86 5.83 0.30
CA ILE A 179 5.61 4.39 0.33
C ILE A 179 5.79 3.80 -1.08
N GLY A 180 5.26 4.48 -2.09
CA GLY A 180 5.42 4.10 -3.47
C GLY A 180 6.86 4.07 -3.94
N PHE A 181 7.66 5.02 -3.49
CA PHE A 181 9.09 5.05 -3.81
C PHE A 181 9.83 3.86 -3.19
N GLN A 182 9.45 3.44 -1.99
CA GLN A 182 9.94 2.20 -1.36
C GLN A 182 9.65 0.98 -2.26
N PHE A 183 8.43 0.83 -2.77
CA PHE A 183 8.06 -0.28 -3.65
C PHE A 183 8.81 -0.23 -4.99
N ALA A 184 9.02 0.97 -5.54
CA ALA A 184 9.83 1.16 -6.73
C ALA A 184 11.28 0.71 -6.52
N LEU A 185 11.89 0.99 -5.34
CA LEU A 185 13.21 0.49 -5.00
C LEU A 185 13.24 -1.04 -4.85
N MET A 186 12.24 -1.64 -4.21
CA MET A 186 12.12 -3.10 -4.14
C MET A 186 12.05 -3.73 -5.53
N THR A 187 11.26 -3.15 -6.43
CA THR A 187 11.17 -3.58 -7.83
C THR A 187 12.51 -3.43 -8.55
N LYS A 188 13.22 -2.32 -8.34
CA LYS A 188 14.56 -2.10 -8.91
C LYS A 188 15.60 -3.12 -8.41
N MET A 189 15.54 -3.47 -7.13
CA MET A 189 16.48 -4.41 -6.52
C MET A 189 16.24 -5.85 -6.93
N THR A 190 14.99 -6.24 -7.10
CA THR A 190 14.59 -7.64 -7.40
C THR A 190 14.39 -7.90 -8.89
N GLY A 191 14.09 -6.88 -9.68
CA GLY A 191 13.62 -7.00 -11.06
C GLY A 191 12.18 -7.53 -11.15
N SER A 192 11.44 -7.52 -10.04
CA SER A 192 10.11 -8.09 -9.92
C SER A 192 9.20 -7.22 -9.05
N LEU A 193 7.90 -7.18 -9.34
CA LEU A 193 6.90 -6.49 -8.53
C LEU A 193 6.57 -7.22 -7.23
N TYR A 194 6.79 -8.52 -7.15
CA TYR A 194 6.22 -9.38 -6.11
C TYR A 194 6.65 -9.04 -4.68
N MET A 195 7.88 -8.57 -4.46
CA MET A 195 8.32 -8.15 -3.13
C MET A 195 7.55 -6.90 -2.67
N GLY A 196 7.47 -5.87 -3.52
CA GLY A 196 6.70 -4.66 -3.24
C GLY A 196 5.21 -4.94 -3.04
N MET A 197 4.64 -5.79 -3.91
CA MET A 197 3.24 -6.23 -3.80
C MET A 197 2.96 -6.95 -2.49
N ALA A 198 3.84 -7.82 -2.03
CA ALA A 198 3.66 -8.55 -0.79
C ALA A 198 3.75 -7.62 0.43
N VAL A 199 4.69 -6.65 0.45
CA VAL A 199 4.76 -5.63 1.51
C VAL A 199 3.51 -4.76 1.50
N HIS A 200 3.03 -4.34 0.32
CA HIS A 200 1.81 -3.55 0.17
C HIS A 200 0.58 -4.34 0.63
N PHE A 201 0.49 -5.61 0.29
CA PHE A 201 -0.58 -6.50 0.75
C PHE A 201 -0.59 -6.64 2.28
N VAL A 202 0.56 -6.83 2.91
CA VAL A 202 0.67 -6.85 4.38
C VAL A 202 0.20 -5.53 4.96
N ASN A 203 0.67 -4.39 4.42
CA ASN A 203 0.23 -3.07 4.88
C ASN A 203 -1.29 -2.95 4.90
N ASN A 204 -1.95 -3.19 3.77
CA ASN A 204 -3.39 -3.02 3.66
C ASN A 204 -4.14 -4.02 4.55
N THR A 205 -3.70 -5.27 4.55
CA THR A 205 -4.36 -6.34 5.31
C THR A 205 -4.25 -6.12 6.82
N VAL A 206 -3.06 -5.81 7.32
CA VAL A 206 -2.84 -5.62 8.76
C VAL A 206 -3.60 -4.38 9.27
N VAL A 207 -3.57 -3.28 8.51
CA VAL A 207 -4.29 -2.05 8.84
C VAL A 207 -5.81 -2.26 8.89
N ASN A 208 -6.32 -3.10 8.01
CA ASN A 208 -7.75 -3.38 7.95
C ASN A 208 -8.24 -4.43 8.95
N LEU A 209 -7.35 -5.26 9.51
CA LEU A 209 -7.76 -6.43 10.29
C LEU A 209 -7.32 -6.40 11.76
N LEU A 210 -6.14 -5.87 12.07
CA LEU A 210 -5.59 -5.92 13.42
C LEU A 210 -5.53 -4.52 14.03
N HIS A 211 -6.27 -4.33 15.11
CA HIS A 211 -6.47 -3.03 15.75
C HIS A 211 -5.92 -3.02 17.16
N VAL A 212 -5.29 -1.89 17.55
CA VAL A 212 -4.83 -1.62 18.91
C VAL A 212 -5.84 -0.68 19.55
N LEU A 213 -6.70 -1.23 20.38
CA LEU A 213 -7.75 -0.45 21.06
C LEU A 213 -7.25 0.06 22.40
N SER A 214 -7.44 1.34 22.65
CA SER A 214 -7.13 2.01 23.92
C SER A 214 -8.39 2.63 24.51
N LYS A 215 -8.30 3.77 25.19
CA LYS A 215 -9.44 4.47 25.81
C LYS A 215 -10.61 4.64 24.83
N GLY A 216 -11.80 4.24 25.25
CA GLY A 216 -13.01 4.35 24.42
C GLY A 216 -13.16 3.29 23.33
N GLY A 217 -12.27 2.29 23.26
CA GLY A 217 -12.35 1.23 22.26
C GLY A 217 -12.02 1.67 20.84
N VAL A 218 -11.22 2.72 20.68
CA VAL A 218 -10.82 3.30 19.38
C VAL A 218 -9.35 3.01 19.09
N ASP A 219 -9.03 2.72 17.83
CA ASP A 219 -7.66 2.61 17.31
C ASP A 219 -7.09 4.00 17.02
N GLN A 220 -6.63 4.67 18.06
CA GLN A 220 -6.24 6.10 18.01
C GLN A 220 -4.91 6.34 17.30
N LEU A 221 -3.97 5.39 17.39
CA LEU A 221 -2.61 5.56 16.89
C LEU A 221 -2.33 4.81 15.59
N LEU A 222 -3.38 4.44 14.85
CA LEU A 222 -3.27 3.76 13.55
C LEU A 222 -2.29 4.47 12.60
N SER A 223 -2.40 5.79 12.46
CA SER A 223 -1.53 6.57 11.57
C SER A 223 -0.07 6.56 12.05
N LEU A 224 0.17 6.61 13.37
CA LEU A 224 1.51 6.49 13.95
C LEU A 224 2.11 5.11 13.64
N ARG A 225 1.34 4.05 13.84
CA ARG A 225 1.74 2.66 13.55
C ARG A 225 2.17 2.49 12.10
N ILE A 226 1.36 2.95 11.14
CA ILE A 226 1.69 2.91 9.71
C ILE A 226 2.96 3.71 9.45
N THR A 227 3.07 4.92 9.97
CA THR A 227 4.24 5.80 9.77
C THR A 227 5.52 5.15 10.30
N VAL A 228 5.49 4.57 11.49
CA VAL A 228 6.65 3.88 12.10
C VAL A 228 7.04 2.66 11.24
N ALA A 229 6.08 1.79 10.88
CA ALA A 229 6.35 0.61 10.07
C ALA A 229 7.00 0.98 8.73
N GLN A 230 6.41 1.93 8.01
CA GLN A 230 6.89 2.33 6.68
C GLN A 230 8.23 3.07 6.75
N THR A 231 8.45 3.92 7.75
CA THR A 231 9.72 4.63 7.93
C THR A 231 10.86 3.66 8.23
N LEU A 232 10.68 2.76 9.18
CA LEU A 232 11.70 1.77 9.51
C LEU A 232 12.00 0.84 8.33
N SER A 233 10.97 0.38 7.63
CA SER A 233 11.07 -0.43 6.42
C SER A 233 11.86 0.29 5.32
N PHE A 234 11.55 1.55 5.07
CA PHE A 234 12.20 2.35 4.03
C PHE A 234 13.67 2.65 4.37
N LEU A 235 13.96 3.04 5.60
CA LEU A 235 15.34 3.28 6.04
C LEU A 235 16.21 2.01 5.90
N MET A 236 15.70 0.87 6.34
CA MET A 236 16.40 -0.40 6.20
C MET A 236 16.61 -0.76 4.72
N LEU A 237 15.60 -0.57 3.87
CA LEU A 237 15.72 -0.81 2.43
C LEU A 237 16.79 0.07 1.79
N LEU A 238 16.87 1.35 2.17
CA LEU A 238 17.91 2.28 1.69
C LEU A 238 19.32 1.83 2.08
N LEU A 239 19.49 1.30 3.30
CA LEU A 239 20.79 0.75 3.74
C LEU A 239 21.18 -0.45 2.88
N PHE A 240 20.27 -1.39 2.61
CA PHE A 240 20.53 -2.53 1.73
C PHE A 240 20.82 -2.09 0.29
N TYR A 241 20.08 -1.13 -0.23
CA TYR A 241 20.30 -0.59 -1.58
C TYR A 241 21.67 0.03 -1.72
N LYS A 242 22.10 0.86 -0.75
CA LYS A 242 23.43 1.49 -0.74
C LYS A 242 24.54 0.44 -0.64
N LYS A 243 24.42 -0.55 0.26
CA LYS A 243 25.40 -1.63 0.40
C LYS A 243 25.55 -2.42 -0.90
N ARG A 244 24.44 -2.80 -1.55
CA ARG A 244 24.47 -3.54 -2.81
C ARG A 244 25.10 -2.74 -3.96
N LYS A 245 24.85 -1.43 -4.01
CA LYS A 245 25.44 -0.54 -5.01
C LYS A 245 26.97 -0.45 -4.82
N ARG A 246 27.45 -0.31 -3.59
CA ARG A 246 28.87 -0.26 -3.26
C ARG A 246 29.58 -1.55 -3.66
N SER A 247 29.05 -2.69 -3.26
CA SER A 247 29.60 -4.01 -3.62
C SER A 247 29.70 -4.26 -5.14
N ARG A 248 28.78 -3.68 -5.94
CA ARG A 248 28.86 -3.76 -7.40
C ARG A 248 29.92 -2.86 -8.01
N ASN A 249 30.19 -1.71 -7.41
CA ASN A 249 31.22 -0.78 -7.87
C ASN A 249 32.64 -1.18 -7.40
N GLU A 250 32.77 -2.05 -6.39
CA GLU A 250 34.05 -2.59 -5.92
C GLU A 250 34.50 -3.83 -6.73
N VAL A 251 33.61 -4.39 -7.56
CA VAL A 251 33.86 -5.57 -8.41
C VAL A 251 34.13 -5.18 -9.88
N LEU A 252 34.04 -3.89 -10.22
CA LEU A 252 34.40 -3.33 -11.53
C LEU A 252 35.74 -2.55 -11.46
#